data_0343ca5e85d967680b4846f14c890b26
#
_entry.id   0343ca5e85d967680b4846f14c890b26
#
_cell.length_a   1.000
_cell.length_b   1.000
_cell.length_c   1.000
_cell.angle_alpha   90.00
_cell.angle_beta   90.00
_cell.angle_gamma   90.00
#
_symmetry.space_group_name_H-M   'P 1'
#
loop_
_entity.id
_entity.type
_entity.pdbx_description
1 polymer ?
#
loop_
_entity_poly.entity_id
_entity_poly.type
_entity_poly.pdbx_seq_one_letter_code
_entity_poly.pdbx_strand_id
1 'polypeptide(L)'
;MSRNTVHVARDVACIAAAAAFFLPPALAGAGAESGAISHSALAAPQRGTLLSGPTLSRIETGVFSTSKRIEPSMLTEALEKAGSALAEVAGKPRCTITTYSLRYSTIGGSGEPTDASTALILPSGKDPACQGPRPVLLYAHGTSTAKDHNMARLRGEAKLVAALFTAQGYIVVAPNYAGYEGSSLPYHPYLNAEQQSADMIDAMRAARSAMAQLKVQVAPQLFLAGYSQGGHVTLATQRAMQQGSEFKVTAAAGLSGPYAMARFSDTVFSGQPNAGITIYLPLIATSAQRAGARIYNKPEELYELQYASGIETLFPTKMTRKELVKQGKLPKSALFALDSQPQGSGASAYFSNPHLVRTSFRDAYLQDLAEHPCDDGNCTPTNNLRKWMLRNDLRNYTPQSPLLLCGGSKDPSVPFYNATAAAEYFSQRGAAPTVVDLEEQAAQDEFSTARRSFALISIETAKKAEEAAAKNGRDARELLMESYHSRLAGAPCLLAARSYFNSLLQRQDVAAAP
;
A
#
# COMPACT_ATOMS: atom_id res chain seq x y z
N MET A 1 -47.12 4.04 -47.86
CA MET A 1 -48.41 3.52 -47.31
C MET A 1 -48.21 3.43 -45.83
N SER A 2 -48.61 4.47 -45.05
CA SER A 2 -49.94 4.74 -44.48
C SER A 2 -50.37 3.60 -43.54
N ARG A 3 -50.60 3.75 -42.27
CA ARG A 3 -51.31 4.74 -41.38
C ARG A 3 -51.04 4.35 -39.93
N ASN A 4 -50.72 5.29 -39.03
CA ASN A 4 -51.67 6.00 -38.14
C ASN A 4 -52.30 5.11 -37.07
N THR A 5 -52.13 5.37 -35.85
CA THR A 5 -52.70 6.31 -34.80
C THR A 5 -53.36 5.44 -33.73
N VAL A 6 -53.49 5.73 -32.44
CA VAL A 6 -53.84 6.94 -31.66
C VAL A 6 -53.74 6.62 -30.16
N HIS A 7 -53.46 7.59 -29.36
CA HIS A 7 -53.60 7.81 -27.91
C HIS A 7 -54.73 7.06 -27.18
N VAL A 8 -54.52 6.77 -25.87
CA VAL A 8 -55.38 7.33 -24.80
C VAL A 8 -54.61 7.35 -23.45
N ALA A 9 -54.55 8.56 -22.89
CA ALA A 9 -54.24 8.82 -21.49
C ALA A 9 -55.49 8.57 -20.64
N ARG A 10 -55.32 8.18 -19.40
CA ARG A 10 -56.32 8.38 -18.34
C ARG A 10 -55.69 8.62 -17.00
N ASP A 11 -55.82 9.85 -16.56
CA ASP A 11 -55.70 10.28 -15.17
C ASP A 11 -56.74 9.63 -14.30
N VAL A 12 -56.40 9.28 -13.06
CA VAL A 12 -57.36 9.27 -11.94
C VAL A 12 -56.65 9.84 -10.70
N ALA A 13 -57.18 10.96 -10.27
CA ALA A 13 -56.78 11.68 -9.06
C ALA A 13 -57.58 11.20 -7.83
N CYS A 14 -56.98 11.45 -6.68
CA CYS A 14 -57.54 11.75 -5.35
C CYS A 14 -58.52 10.78 -4.69
N ILE A 15 -58.24 10.46 -3.42
CA ILE A 15 -59.06 11.00 -2.29
C ILE A 15 -58.29 10.76 -0.97
N ALA A 16 -58.08 11.84 -0.22
CA ALA A 16 -57.68 11.85 1.18
C ALA A 16 -58.90 11.57 2.07
N ALA A 17 -58.73 10.71 3.07
CA ALA A 17 -59.71 10.58 4.14
C ALA A 17 -59.02 10.76 5.49
N ALA A 18 -59.32 11.86 6.14
CA ALA A 18 -58.97 12.15 7.52
C ALA A 18 -59.97 11.41 8.45
N ALA A 19 -59.41 10.69 9.42
CA ALA A 19 -60.21 10.15 10.53
C ALA A 19 -59.63 10.71 11.83
N ALA A 20 -60.41 11.61 12.44
CA ALA A 20 -60.19 12.08 13.80
C ALA A 20 -60.72 11.02 14.78
N PHE A 21 -59.94 10.66 15.78
CA PHE A 21 -60.41 9.94 16.95
C PHE A 21 -60.06 10.69 18.25
N PHE A 22 -61.11 10.80 19.08
CA PHE A 22 -61.22 11.47 20.35
C PHE A 22 -60.26 10.97 21.43
N LEU A 23 -59.70 11.90 22.20
CA LEU A 23 -59.04 11.65 23.47
C LEU A 23 -60.03 11.72 24.64
N PRO A 24 -59.94 10.86 25.65
CA PRO A 24 -60.45 11.12 26.99
C PRO A 24 -59.40 11.72 27.93
N PRO A 25 -59.80 12.35 29.03
CA PRO A 25 -58.94 13.27 29.79
C PRO A 25 -58.01 12.60 30.80
N ALA A 26 -56.94 13.33 31.11
CA ALA A 26 -55.84 12.97 31.97
C ALA A 26 -56.28 12.82 33.44
N LEU A 27 -55.69 11.81 34.12
CA LEU A 27 -55.55 11.77 35.55
C LEU A 27 -54.10 12.10 35.91
N ALA A 28 -53.90 13.13 36.70
CA ALA A 28 -52.64 13.58 37.24
C ALA A 28 -52.13 12.56 38.29
N GLY A 29 -50.96 12.03 38.09
CA GLY A 29 -50.17 11.26 39.05
C GLY A 29 -48.78 11.86 39.14
N ALA A 30 -48.42 12.28 40.35
CA ALA A 30 -47.18 12.97 40.67
C ALA A 30 -45.97 12.06 40.62
N GLY A 31 -44.90 12.60 40.04
CA GLY A 31 -43.56 12.56 40.50
C GLY A 31 -42.75 11.27 40.45
N ALA A 32 -41.85 11.18 39.51
CA ALA A 32 -40.46 10.76 39.72
C ALA A 32 -39.62 11.30 38.55
N GLU A 33 -38.85 12.33 38.78
CA GLU A 33 -37.79 12.76 37.86
C GLU A 33 -36.70 11.66 37.84
N SER A 34 -36.80 10.73 36.91
CA SER A 34 -35.66 9.93 36.51
C SER A 34 -34.87 10.76 35.50
N GLY A 35 -33.78 11.36 35.99
CA GLY A 35 -32.79 12.00 35.14
C GLY A 35 -32.27 11.02 34.11
N ALA A 36 -32.88 11.01 32.92
CA ALA A 36 -32.31 10.36 31.76
C ALA A 36 -31.02 11.13 31.39
N ILE A 37 -29.88 10.58 31.81
CA ILE A 37 -28.58 10.98 31.28
C ILE A 37 -28.63 10.62 29.79
N SER A 38 -28.96 11.60 28.96
CA SER A 38 -28.80 11.48 27.53
C SER A 38 -27.29 11.39 27.27
N HIS A 39 -26.79 10.18 27.11
CA HIS A 39 -25.51 9.98 26.44
C HIS A 39 -25.67 10.51 25.03
N SER A 40 -25.37 11.79 24.82
CA SER A 40 -25.15 12.33 23.49
C SER A 40 -23.97 11.53 22.95
N ALA A 41 -24.23 10.60 22.04
CA ALA A 41 -23.19 9.89 21.31
C ALA A 41 -22.35 10.99 20.63
N LEU A 42 -21.11 11.17 21.12
CA LEU A 42 -20.17 12.09 20.49
C LEU A 42 -20.06 11.68 19.02
N ALA A 43 -20.39 12.57 18.11
CA ALA A 43 -20.23 12.33 16.68
C ALA A 43 -18.79 11.88 16.40
N ALA A 44 -18.63 10.86 15.56
CA ALA A 44 -17.30 10.40 15.17
C ALA A 44 -16.49 11.60 14.63
N PRO A 45 -15.21 11.75 14.99
CA PRO A 45 -14.40 12.86 14.54
C PRO A 45 -14.31 12.89 13.01
N GLN A 46 -14.29 14.09 12.43
CA GLN A 46 -14.13 14.24 10.98
C GLN A 46 -12.84 13.54 10.53
N ARG A 47 -12.89 12.88 9.38
CA ARG A 47 -11.73 12.19 8.79
C ARG A 47 -10.52 13.10 8.66
N GLY A 48 -9.33 12.56 9.01
CA GLY A 48 -8.08 13.31 8.99
C GLY A 48 -7.87 14.25 10.18
N THR A 49 -8.75 14.20 11.19
CA THR A 49 -8.53 14.93 12.44
C THR A 49 -7.33 14.37 13.18
N LEU A 50 -6.40 15.25 13.58
CA LEU A 50 -5.29 14.88 14.46
C LEU A 50 -5.83 14.58 15.85
N LEU A 51 -5.81 13.29 16.24
CA LEU A 51 -6.35 12.82 17.53
C LEU A 51 -5.33 12.94 18.66
N SER A 52 -4.04 12.75 18.36
CA SER A 52 -2.94 12.96 19.30
C SER A 52 -1.60 13.17 18.60
N GLY A 53 -0.68 13.81 19.28
CA GLY A 53 0.62 14.24 18.75
C GLY A 53 0.57 15.70 18.29
N PRO A 54 1.70 16.24 17.73
CA PRO A 54 2.95 15.54 17.40
C PRO A 54 3.75 15.12 18.63
N THR A 55 4.00 13.83 18.78
CA THR A 55 4.83 13.28 19.85
C THR A 55 6.19 12.90 19.31
N LEU A 56 7.25 13.47 19.88
CA LEU A 56 8.62 13.17 19.49
C LEU A 56 8.94 11.70 19.72
N SER A 57 9.25 10.98 18.65
CA SER A 57 9.54 9.55 18.71
C SER A 57 10.98 9.28 19.13
N ARG A 58 11.20 8.15 19.78
CA ARG A 58 12.54 7.61 20.00
C ARG A 58 12.93 6.74 18.82
N ILE A 59 14.03 7.11 18.18
CA ILE A 59 14.60 6.40 17.04
C ILE A 59 15.58 5.36 17.56
N GLU A 60 15.47 4.13 17.10
CA GLU A 60 16.40 3.07 17.47
C GLU A 60 17.68 3.17 16.64
N THR A 61 18.80 3.43 17.32
CA THR A 61 20.12 3.60 16.71
C THR A 61 21.03 2.40 16.88
N GLY A 62 20.64 1.43 17.71
CA GLY A 62 21.35 0.17 17.97
C GLY A 62 20.48 -0.80 18.77
N VAL A 63 21.01 -1.97 19.14
CA VAL A 63 20.27 -3.02 19.84
C VAL A 63 19.68 -2.54 21.17
N PHE A 64 20.38 -1.61 21.85
CA PHE A 64 19.97 -1.08 23.16
C PHE A 64 20.03 0.46 23.23
N SER A 65 20.21 1.14 22.11
CA SER A 65 20.35 2.60 22.08
C SER A 65 19.20 3.25 21.33
N THR A 66 18.71 4.37 21.86
CA THR A 66 17.69 5.20 21.23
C THR A 66 18.14 6.66 21.22
N SER A 67 17.76 7.40 20.18
CA SER A 67 17.98 8.85 20.08
C SER A 67 16.68 9.57 19.75
N LYS A 68 16.61 10.86 20.07
CA LYS A 68 15.51 11.74 19.63
C LYS A 68 15.75 12.29 18.22
N ARG A 69 16.98 12.17 17.71
CA ARG A 69 17.38 12.63 16.37
C ARG A 69 18.51 11.75 15.82
N ILE A 70 18.65 11.70 14.51
CA ILE A 70 19.80 11.09 13.84
C ILE A 70 20.58 12.20 13.14
N GLU A 71 21.83 12.38 13.56
CA GLU A 71 22.75 13.31 12.90
C GLU A 71 23.28 12.68 11.59
N PRO A 72 23.70 13.49 10.59
CA PRO A 72 24.22 13.00 9.32
C PRO A 72 25.33 11.95 9.47
N SER A 73 26.27 12.14 10.41
CA SER A 73 27.36 11.19 10.69
C SER A 73 26.85 9.83 11.19
N MET A 74 25.88 9.83 12.09
CA MET A 74 25.25 8.59 12.60
C MET A 74 24.53 7.83 11.47
N LEU A 75 23.89 8.55 10.57
CA LEU A 75 23.20 7.92 9.43
C LEU A 75 24.20 7.35 8.43
N THR A 76 25.31 8.07 8.15
CA THR A 76 26.40 7.56 7.30
C THR A 76 26.94 6.25 7.85
N GLU A 77 27.32 6.20 9.13
CA GLU A 77 27.81 4.97 9.78
C GLU A 77 26.79 3.82 9.71
N ALA A 78 25.50 4.11 9.90
CA ALA A 78 24.45 3.10 9.83
C ALA A 78 24.25 2.56 8.40
N LEU A 79 24.40 3.38 7.36
CA LEU A 79 24.33 3.00 5.97
C LEU A 79 25.55 2.14 5.55
N GLU A 80 26.75 2.54 5.94
CA GLU A 80 27.99 1.80 5.68
C GLU A 80 27.97 0.40 6.31
N LYS A 81 27.47 0.30 7.56
CA LYS A 81 27.25 -1.00 8.23
C LYS A 81 26.22 -1.90 7.52
N ALA A 82 25.23 -1.30 6.87
CA ALA A 82 24.21 -2.05 6.11
C ALA A 82 24.75 -2.59 4.77
N GLY A 83 25.73 -1.91 4.17
CA GLY A 83 26.41 -2.29 2.93
C GLY A 83 26.94 -1.08 2.18
N SER A 84 28.10 -1.21 1.55
CA SER A 84 28.73 -0.12 0.81
C SER A 84 27.88 0.36 -0.37
N ALA A 85 27.25 -0.57 -1.09
CA ALA A 85 26.33 -0.25 -2.17
C ALA A 85 25.13 0.58 -1.67
N LEU A 86 24.59 0.27 -0.49
CA LEU A 86 23.48 1.01 0.09
C LEU A 86 23.89 2.43 0.51
N ALA A 87 25.09 2.58 1.06
CA ALA A 87 25.65 3.89 1.41
C ALA A 87 25.84 4.77 0.16
N GLU A 88 26.34 4.19 -0.94
CA GLU A 88 26.45 4.87 -2.24
C GLU A 88 25.09 5.33 -2.78
N VAL A 89 24.07 4.44 -2.74
CA VAL A 89 22.67 4.75 -3.15
C VAL A 89 22.08 5.91 -2.38
N ALA A 90 22.23 5.91 -1.07
CA ALA A 90 21.69 6.97 -0.21
C ALA A 90 22.36 8.32 -0.49
N GLY A 91 23.64 8.30 -0.85
CA GLY A 91 24.47 9.48 -0.95
C GLY A 91 24.77 10.06 0.43
N LYS A 92 25.59 11.13 0.46
CA LYS A 92 25.98 11.77 1.73
C LYS A 92 24.77 12.43 2.40
N PRO A 93 24.39 12.02 3.62
CA PRO A 93 23.34 12.69 4.39
C PRO A 93 23.72 14.15 4.68
N ARG A 94 22.77 15.07 4.49
CA ARG A 94 22.94 16.52 4.68
C ARG A 94 22.22 17.02 5.91
N CYS A 95 21.02 16.49 6.18
CA CYS A 95 20.12 16.96 7.23
C CYS A 95 20.09 16.01 8.43
N THR A 96 20.01 16.59 9.62
CA THR A 96 19.61 15.90 10.85
C THR A 96 18.14 15.51 10.74
N ILE A 97 17.81 14.28 11.13
CA ILE A 97 16.47 13.72 11.06
C ILE A 97 15.83 13.73 12.45
N THR A 98 14.61 14.26 12.53
CA THR A 98 13.75 14.16 13.72
C THR A 98 12.42 13.53 13.28
N THR A 99 11.86 12.63 14.09
CA THR A 99 10.60 11.98 13.76
C THR A 99 9.56 12.16 14.87
N TYR A 100 8.32 12.39 14.45
CA TYR A 100 7.16 12.52 15.31
C TYR A 100 6.12 11.46 14.97
N SER A 101 5.47 10.93 15.98
CA SER A 101 4.29 10.06 15.83
C SER A 101 3.03 10.88 15.97
N LEU A 102 2.09 10.69 15.05
CA LEU A 102 0.77 11.28 15.03
C LEU A 102 -0.27 10.17 15.03
N ARG A 103 -1.43 10.38 15.66
CA ARG A 103 -2.61 9.52 15.54
C ARG A 103 -3.75 10.33 14.96
N TYR A 104 -4.50 9.76 14.03
CA TYR A 104 -5.55 10.46 13.29
C TYR A 104 -6.78 9.58 13.05
N SER A 105 -7.93 10.23 12.82
CA SER A 105 -9.18 9.58 12.44
C SER A 105 -9.17 9.22 10.96
N THR A 106 -9.65 8.01 10.64
CA THR A 106 -9.82 7.51 9.28
C THR A 106 -10.98 6.51 9.21
N ILE A 107 -11.05 5.71 8.15
CA ILE A 107 -12.05 4.67 7.95
C ILE A 107 -11.41 3.29 7.81
N GLY A 108 -12.17 2.26 8.12
CA GLY A 108 -11.83 0.86 7.85
C GLY A 108 -12.26 0.41 6.46
N GLY A 109 -12.13 -0.90 6.19
CA GLY A 109 -12.36 -1.49 4.86
C GLY A 109 -13.78 -1.40 4.33
N SER A 110 -14.78 -1.34 5.21
CA SER A 110 -16.19 -1.14 4.88
C SER A 110 -16.69 0.29 5.09
N GLY A 111 -15.76 1.23 5.33
CA GLY A 111 -16.09 2.63 5.61
C GLY A 111 -16.40 2.93 7.08
N GLU A 112 -16.26 1.96 7.98
CA GLU A 112 -16.47 2.12 9.42
C GLU A 112 -15.44 3.12 10.00
N PRO A 113 -15.86 4.02 10.93
CA PRO A 113 -14.95 4.94 11.59
C PRO A 113 -13.87 4.19 12.37
N THR A 114 -12.62 4.59 12.19
CA THR A 114 -11.47 4.05 12.92
C THR A 114 -10.36 5.10 13.05
N ASP A 115 -9.19 4.68 13.44
CA ASP A 115 -8.01 5.50 13.52
C ASP A 115 -6.78 4.77 12.98
N ALA A 116 -5.76 5.57 12.70
CA ALA A 116 -4.44 5.07 12.33
C ALA A 116 -3.36 6.00 12.87
N SER A 117 -2.10 5.61 12.69
CA SER A 117 -0.97 6.44 13.05
C SER A 117 -0.05 6.70 11.85
N THR A 118 0.70 7.79 11.91
CA THR A 118 1.68 8.16 10.88
C THR A 118 2.97 8.70 11.49
N ALA A 119 4.07 8.49 10.80
CA ALA A 119 5.31 9.19 11.04
C ALA A 119 5.29 10.54 10.31
N LEU A 120 5.70 11.60 11.00
CA LEU A 120 6.12 12.86 10.41
C LEU A 120 7.62 13.00 10.62
N ILE A 121 8.41 12.93 9.54
CA ILE A 121 9.86 12.89 9.57
C ILE A 121 10.37 14.21 8.99
N LEU A 122 11.08 14.98 9.81
CA LEU A 122 11.48 16.35 9.51
C LEU A 122 12.99 16.49 9.36
N PRO A 123 13.46 17.17 8.29
CA PRO A 123 14.84 17.58 8.14
C PRO A 123 15.14 18.83 8.97
N SER A 124 16.36 18.94 9.48
CA SER A 124 16.87 20.15 10.11
C SER A 124 18.41 20.22 9.96
N GLY A 125 18.99 21.39 10.17
CA GLY A 125 20.44 21.57 10.10
C GLY A 125 20.87 22.89 9.48
N LYS A 126 22.18 23.06 9.32
CA LYS A 126 22.79 24.30 8.76
C LYS A 126 22.88 24.26 7.23
N ASP A 127 22.86 23.08 6.62
CA ASP A 127 22.89 22.94 5.16
C ASP A 127 21.66 23.62 4.53
N PRO A 128 21.80 24.38 3.45
CA PRO A 128 20.68 25.03 2.77
C PRO A 128 19.55 24.07 2.38
N ALA A 129 19.87 22.81 2.05
CA ALA A 129 18.88 21.78 1.78
C ALA A 129 17.96 21.47 2.97
N CYS A 130 18.33 21.86 4.19
CA CYS A 130 17.60 21.56 5.42
C CYS A 130 16.83 22.78 5.96
N GLN A 131 16.88 23.92 5.26
CA GLN A 131 16.30 25.19 5.71
C GLN A 131 15.20 25.71 4.78
N GLY A 132 14.35 26.60 5.30
CA GLY A 132 13.25 27.22 4.54
C GLY A 132 12.11 26.26 4.19
N PRO A 133 11.24 26.63 3.24
CA PRO A 133 10.14 25.78 2.79
C PRO A 133 10.64 24.49 2.13
N ARG A 134 10.08 23.34 2.53
CA ARG A 134 10.53 22.01 2.05
C ARG A 134 9.41 21.29 1.32
N PRO A 135 9.71 20.55 0.22
CA PRO A 135 8.75 19.69 -0.44
C PRO A 135 8.32 18.54 0.49
N VAL A 136 7.08 18.10 0.34
CA VAL A 136 6.52 16.98 1.10
C VAL A 136 6.51 15.73 0.25
N LEU A 137 7.00 14.63 0.80
CA LEU A 137 6.78 13.29 0.30
C LEU A 137 5.76 12.59 1.21
N LEU A 138 4.61 12.25 0.67
CA LEU A 138 3.65 11.32 1.29
C LEU A 138 4.04 9.91 0.84
N TYR A 139 4.57 9.11 1.75
CA TYR A 139 5.16 7.81 1.46
C TYR A 139 4.28 6.66 1.92
N ALA A 140 3.97 5.75 1.01
CA ALA A 140 3.23 4.53 1.23
C ALA A 140 4.20 3.34 1.39
N HIS A 141 4.23 2.70 2.58
CA HIS A 141 5.15 1.60 2.85
C HIS A 141 4.71 0.27 2.23
N GLY A 142 5.66 -0.64 2.06
CA GLY A 142 5.44 -2.00 1.57
C GLY A 142 4.72 -2.90 2.58
N THR A 143 4.43 -4.14 2.17
CA THR A 143 3.69 -5.11 2.99
C THR A 143 4.41 -5.39 4.31
N SER A 144 3.68 -5.20 5.41
CA SER A 144 4.06 -5.69 6.74
C SER A 144 3.04 -6.69 7.26
N THR A 145 3.51 -7.71 7.96
CA THR A 145 2.65 -8.63 8.73
C THR A 145 2.72 -8.36 10.23
N ALA A 146 3.63 -7.47 10.65
CA ALA A 146 3.89 -7.19 12.05
C ALA A 146 2.87 -6.21 12.64
N LYS A 147 2.15 -6.61 13.71
CA LYS A 147 1.14 -5.75 14.36
C LYS A 147 1.74 -4.46 14.93
N ASP A 148 3.01 -4.49 15.32
CA ASP A 148 3.76 -3.35 15.85
C ASP A 148 4.54 -2.57 14.80
N HIS A 149 4.16 -2.71 13.51
CA HIS A 149 4.77 -1.93 12.43
C HIS A 149 4.58 -0.44 12.67
N ASN A 150 5.69 0.31 12.62
CA ASN A 150 5.68 1.74 12.90
C ASN A 150 6.83 2.47 12.18
N MET A 151 6.48 3.31 11.22
CA MET A 151 7.42 4.10 10.42
C MET A 151 8.17 5.15 11.26
N ALA A 152 7.58 5.61 12.37
CA ALA A 152 8.21 6.60 13.25
C ALA A 152 9.42 6.06 14.04
N ARG A 153 9.62 4.74 14.08
CA ARG A 153 10.79 4.11 14.72
C ARG A 153 12.03 4.07 13.83
N LEU A 154 11.90 4.43 12.56
CA LEU A 154 12.96 4.42 11.54
C LEU A 154 13.72 3.10 11.45
N ARG A 155 12.99 1.98 11.42
CA ARG A 155 13.55 0.64 11.15
C ARG A 155 13.34 0.26 9.68
N GLY A 156 14.23 -0.59 9.14
CA GLY A 156 14.08 -1.17 7.80
C GLY A 156 13.80 -0.11 6.73
N GLU A 157 12.65 -0.25 6.06
CA GLU A 157 12.19 0.63 4.99
C GLU A 157 12.07 2.10 5.43
N ALA A 158 11.58 2.37 6.64
CA ALA A 158 11.47 3.73 7.17
C ALA A 158 12.83 4.43 7.30
N LYS A 159 13.89 3.71 7.70
CA LYS A 159 15.25 4.24 7.75
C LYS A 159 15.77 4.57 6.36
N LEU A 160 15.50 3.70 5.39
CA LEU A 160 15.90 3.90 3.99
C LEU A 160 15.22 5.13 3.39
N VAL A 161 13.92 5.28 3.59
CA VAL A 161 13.15 6.45 3.14
C VAL A 161 13.66 7.73 3.79
N ALA A 162 13.93 7.72 5.10
CA ALA A 162 14.50 8.87 5.80
C ALA A 162 15.90 9.25 5.26
N ALA A 163 16.73 8.26 4.94
CA ALA A 163 18.06 8.47 4.36
C ALA A 163 18.01 9.04 2.94
N LEU A 164 17.10 8.50 2.12
CA LEU A 164 17.00 8.91 0.72
C LEU A 164 16.27 10.24 0.53
N PHE A 165 15.35 10.60 1.41
CA PHE A 165 14.51 11.79 1.25
C PHE A 165 14.71 12.81 2.37
N THR A 166 14.47 12.45 3.64
CA THR A 166 14.55 13.44 4.72
C THR A 166 15.98 13.96 4.92
N ALA A 167 16.99 13.07 4.87
CA ALA A 167 18.40 13.49 4.94
C ALA A 167 18.84 14.36 3.75
N GLN A 168 18.02 14.47 2.71
CA GLN A 168 18.22 15.29 1.51
C GLN A 168 17.27 16.50 1.46
N GLY A 169 16.51 16.78 2.53
CA GLY A 169 15.70 17.98 2.68
C GLY A 169 14.20 17.82 2.46
N TYR A 170 13.67 16.62 2.19
CA TYR A 170 12.23 16.39 2.10
C TYR A 170 11.60 16.25 3.49
N ILE A 171 10.43 16.82 3.69
CA ILE A 171 9.51 16.41 4.75
C ILE A 171 8.87 15.11 4.33
N VAL A 172 8.88 14.08 5.18
CA VAL A 172 8.23 12.81 4.87
C VAL A 172 7.06 12.57 5.83
N VAL A 173 5.89 12.30 5.26
CA VAL A 173 4.70 11.79 5.94
C VAL A 173 4.54 10.34 5.55
N ALA A 174 4.64 9.42 6.51
CA ALA A 174 4.63 7.98 6.26
C ALA A 174 3.59 7.30 7.17
N PRO A 175 2.34 7.13 6.70
CA PRO A 175 1.31 6.42 7.43
C PRO A 175 1.70 4.98 7.74
N ASN A 176 1.29 4.48 8.91
CA ASN A 176 1.44 3.07 9.27
C ASN A 176 0.28 2.23 8.73
N TYR A 177 -0.74 2.86 8.18
CA TYR A 177 -2.06 2.35 7.79
C TYR A 177 -2.93 1.89 8.96
N ALA A 178 -4.24 1.88 8.74
CA ALA A 178 -5.21 1.28 9.65
C ALA A 178 -4.92 -0.22 9.84
N GLY A 179 -5.06 -0.69 11.07
CA GLY A 179 -4.80 -2.07 11.46
C GLY A 179 -3.42 -2.32 12.08
N TYR A 180 -2.45 -1.42 11.93
CA TYR A 180 -1.12 -1.53 12.53
C TYR A 180 -0.99 -0.79 13.88
N GLU A 181 0.23 -0.50 14.34
CA GLU A 181 0.46 0.15 15.64
C GLU A 181 -0.29 1.49 15.75
N GLY A 182 -0.98 1.68 16.86
CA GLY A 182 -1.77 2.89 17.12
C GLY A 182 -3.17 2.89 16.51
N SER A 183 -3.54 1.83 15.76
CA SER A 183 -4.89 1.67 15.21
C SER A 183 -5.76 0.76 16.06
N SER A 184 -7.03 1.16 16.25
CA SER A 184 -8.08 0.35 16.87
C SER A 184 -8.65 -0.72 15.94
N LEU A 185 -8.42 -0.61 14.63
CA LEU A 185 -8.89 -1.59 13.65
C LEU A 185 -8.18 -2.94 13.86
N PRO A 186 -8.92 -4.07 13.98
CA PRO A 186 -8.30 -5.36 14.29
C PRO A 186 -7.65 -6.04 13.07
N TYR A 187 -7.86 -5.54 11.85
CA TYR A 187 -7.32 -6.06 10.60
C TYR A 187 -6.69 -4.93 9.78
N HIS A 188 -5.92 -5.28 8.75
CA HIS A 188 -5.39 -4.32 7.79
C HIS A 188 -6.18 -4.42 6.46
N PRO A 189 -6.75 -3.32 5.93
CA PRO A 189 -7.45 -3.29 4.64
C PRO A 189 -6.47 -3.40 3.45
N TYR A 190 -5.78 -4.53 3.35
CA TYR A 190 -4.69 -4.80 2.43
C TYR A 190 -5.14 -4.72 0.97
N LEU A 191 -4.48 -3.89 0.15
CA LEU A 191 -4.76 -3.64 -1.27
C LEU A 191 -6.22 -3.24 -1.56
N ASN A 192 -6.92 -2.67 -0.57
CA ASN A 192 -8.18 -1.97 -0.78
C ASN A 192 -7.87 -0.53 -1.22
N ALA A 193 -7.92 -0.28 -2.51
CA ALA A 193 -7.51 0.99 -3.12
C ALA A 193 -8.28 2.20 -2.57
N GLU A 194 -9.58 2.04 -2.32
CA GLU A 194 -10.45 3.09 -1.80
C GLU A 194 -10.09 3.43 -0.34
N GLN A 195 -10.00 2.40 0.51
CA GLN A 195 -9.68 2.62 1.92
C GLN A 195 -8.24 3.12 2.10
N GLN A 196 -7.26 2.49 1.42
CA GLN A 196 -5.87 2.89 1.62
C GLN A 196 -5.56 4.29 1.09
N SER A 197 -6.19 4.72 -0.01
CA SER A 197 -6.08 6.11 -0.47
C SER A 197 -6.75 7.09 0.51
N ALA A 198 -7.88 6.71 1.11
CA ALA A 198 -8.53 7.47 2.15
C ALA A 198 -7.62 7.66 3.37
N ASP A 199 -6.97 6.59 3.81
CA ASP A 199 -6.02 6.59 4.94
C ASP A 199 -4.82 7.51 4.69
N MET A 200 -4.22 7.45 3.47
CA MET A 200 -3.14 8.36 3.06
C MET A 200 -3.55 9.83 3.09
N ILE A 201 -4.74 10.16 2.57
CA ILE A 201 -5.28 11.52 2.56
C ILE A 201 -5.53 12.01 3.99
N ASP A 202 -6.10 11.18 4.85
CA ASP A 202 -6.39 11.51 6.25
C ASP A 202 -5.09 11.72 7.05
N ALA A 203 -4.07 10.89 6.82
CA ALA A 203 -2.73 11.08 7.38
C ALA A 203 -2.11 12.43 6.96
N MET A 204 -2.28 12.82 5.69
CA MET A 204 -1.76 14.10 5.20
C MET A 204 -2.50 15.30 5.84
N ARG A 205 -3.81 15.20 6.07
CA ARG A 205 -4.58 16.22 6.81
C ARG A 205 -4.07 16.39 8.23
N ALA A 206 -3.88 15.27 8.95
CA ALA A 206 -3.33 15.29 10.30
C ALA A 206 -1.90 15.82 10.33
N ALA A 207 -1.07 15.44 9.35
CA ALA A 207 0.29 15.93 9.22
C ALA A 207 0.34 17.45 8.97
N ARG A 208 -0.57 18.02 8.15
CA ARG A 208 -0.70 19.48 7.99
C ARG A 208 -0.97 20.17 9.31
N SER A 209 -1.90 19.64 10.11
CA SER A 209 -2.21 20.19 11.44
C SER A 209 -0.99 20.14 12.37
N ALA A 210 -0.24 19.03 12.36
CA ALA A 210 0.96 18.86 13.17
C ALA A 210 2.10 19.79 12.70
N MET A 211 2.30 19.93 11.38
CA MET A 211 3.31 20.83 10.82
C MET A 211 3.03 22.29 11.19
N ALA A 212 1.77 22.72 11.21
CA ALA A 212 1.37 24.05 11.67
C ALA A 212 1.71 24.26 13.16
N GLN A 213 1.40 23.29 14.03
CA GLN A 213 1.77 23.32 15.46
C GLN A 213 3.29 23.42 15.67
N LEU A 214 4.06 22.70 14.86
CA LEU A 214 5.54 22.68 14.92
C LEU A 214 6.18 23.86 14.16
N LYS A 215 5.38 24.75 13.55
CA LYS A 215 5.83 25.90 12.73
C LYS A 215 6.78 25.49 11.59
N VAL A 216 6.53 24.31 10.98
CA VAL A 216 7.31 23.80 9.86
C VAL A 216 6.98 24.59 8.59
N GLN A 217 8.00 25.06 7.89
CA GLN A 217 7.83 25.72 6.58
C GLN A 217 7.71 24.65 5.48
N VAL A 218 6.55 24.66 4.80
CA VAL A 218 6.21 23.67 3.77
C VAL A 218 6.17 24.33 2.40
N ALA A 219 6.86 23.77 1.43
CA ALA A 219 6.77 24.18 0.03
C ALA A 219 5.48 23.64 -0.61
N PRO A 220 5.03 24.23 -1.74
CA PRO A 220 3.78 23.80 -2.37
C PRO A 220 3.86 22.41 -3.03
N GLN A 221 5.06 21.88 -3.23
CA GLN A 221 5.26 20.60 -3.91
C GLN A 221 4.91 19.42 -3.00
N LEU A 222 3.95 18.60 -3.46
CA LEU A 222 3.55 17.33 -2.85
C LEU A 222 3.88 16.19 -3.80
N PHE A 223 4.77 15.32 -3.37
CA PHE A 223 5.13 14.09 -4.05
C PHE A 223 4.50 12.88 -3.37
N LEU A 224 4.12 11.87 -4.17
CA LEU A 224 3.67 10.58 -3.69
C LEU A 224 4.69 9.53 -4.11
N ALA A 225 5.09 8.64 -3.21
CA ALA A 225 5.85 7.45 -3.57
C ALA A 225 5.52 6.28 -2.65
N GLY A 226 5.72 5.07 -3.13
CA GLY A 226 5.56 3.88 -2.31
C GLY A 226 6.07 2.62 -3.02
N TYR A 227 6.47 1.66 -2.21
CA TYR A 227 7.09 0.43 -2.66
C TYR A 227 6.18 -0.79 -2.44
N SER A 228 6.14 -1.72 -3.41
CA SER A 228 5.37 -2.98 -3.30
C SER A 228 3.86 -2.68 -3.08
N GLN A 229 3.24 -3.14 -1.98
CA GLN A 229 1.90 -2.69 -1.57
C GLN A 229 1.79 -1.16 -1.67
N GLY A 230 2.81 -0.44 -1.18
CA GLY A 230 2.84 1.02 -1.22
C GLY A 230 2.85 1.60 -2.64
N GLY A 231 3.38 0.89 -3.63
CA GLY A 231 3.25 1.26 -5.03
C GLY A 231 1.79 1.30 -5.49
N HIS A 232 1.02 0.25 -5.16
CA HIS A 232 -0.43 0.23 -5.38
C HIS A 232 -1.14 1.37 -4.65
N VAL A 233 -0.83 1.55 -3.36
CA VAL A 233 -1.42 2.64 -2.54
C VAL A 233 -1.10 4.01 -3.12
N THR A 234 0.10 4.21 -3.66
CA THR A 234 0.53 5.47 -4.30
C THR A 234 -0.35 5.83 -5.50
N LEU A 235 -0.58 4.89 -6.41
CA LEU A 235 -1.43 5.15 -7.58
C LEU A 235 -2.91 5.32 -7.17
N ALA A 236 -3.39 4.53 -6.21
CA ALA A 236 -4.74 4.70 -5.64
C ALA A 236 -4.91 6.11 -5.01
N THR A 237 -3.87 6.59 -4.29
CA THR A 237 -3.87 7.92 -3.67
C THR A 237 -3.80 9.03 -4.73
N GLN A 238 -2.96 8.87 -5.77
CA GLN A 238 -2.92 9.81 -6.90
C GLN A 238 -4.29 9.95 -7.57
N ARG A 239 -4.95 8.82 -7.85
CA ARG A 239 -6.32 8.79 -8.39
C ARG A 239 -7.30 9.51 -7.48
N ALA A 240 -7.30 9.22 -6.18
CA ALA A 240 -8.23 9.82 -5.22
C ALA A 240 -7.99 11.32 -5.04
N MET A 241 -6.74 11.77 -4.95
CA MET A 241 -6.39 13.21 -4.86
C MET A 241 -6.72 13.97 -6.14
N GLN A 242 -6.56 13.35 -7.31
CA GLN A 242 -6.92 13.92 -8.60
C GLN A 242 -8.43 14.12 -8.76
N GLN A 243 -9.24 13.23 -8.18
CA GLN A 243 -10.70 13.35 -8.16
C GLN A 243 -11.19 14.40 -7.15
N GLY A 244 -10.41 14.64 -6.10
CA GLY A 244 -10.63 15.68 -5.10
C GLY A 244 -9.90 16.97 -5.46
N SER A 245 -10.29 18.09 -4.84
CA SER A 245 -9.65 19.40 -5.04
C SER A 245 -8.70 19.82 -3.92
N GLU A 246 -8.59 19.02 -2.85
CA GLU A 246 -7.88 19.41 -1.62
C GLU A 246 -6.36 19.39 -1.76
N PHE A 247 -5.82 18.41 -2.49
CA PHE A 247 -4.39 18.22 -2.65
C PHE A 247 -4.00 18.19 -4.13
N LYS A 248 -3.07 19.05 -4.51
CA LYS A 248 -2.46 19.02 -5.84
C LYS A 248 -1.18 18.19 -5.79
N VAL A 249 -1.18 17.04 -6.44
CA VAL A 249 0.00 16.17 -6.56
C VAL A 249 0.95 16.75 -7.61
N THR A 250 2.21 16.98 -7.23
CA THR A 250 3.27 17.44 -8.14
C THR A 250 3.74 16.31 -9.05
N ALA A 251 3.99 15.14 -8.49
CA ALA A 251 4.28 13.90 -9.21
C ALA A 251 4.11 12.69 -8.29
N ALA A 252 3.97 11.51 -8.89
CA ALA A 252 3.89 10.24 -8.17
C ALA A 252 4.94 9.24 -8.69
N ALA A 253 5.36 8.31 -7.82
CA ALA A 253 6.26 7.22 -8.16
C ALA A 253 5.75 5.91 -7.56
N GLY A 254 5.21 5.02 -8.40
CA GLY A 254 4.84 3.66 -8.04
C GLY A 254 6.03 2.72 -8.23
N LEU A 255 6.47 2.06 -7.16
CA LEU A 255 7.70 1.28 -7.14
C LEU A 255 7.37 -0.20 -6.89
N SER A 256 7.63 -1.07 -7.87
CA SER A 256 7.36 -2.52 -7.86
C SER A 256 5.97 -2.87 -7.29
N GLY A 257 4.93 -2.12 -7.68
CA GLY A 257 3.58 -2.30 -7.15
C GLY A 257 2.68 -3.16 -8.04
N PRO A 258 1.67 -3.85 -7.47
CA PRO A 258 0.69 -4.63 -8.21
C PRO A 258 -0.43 -3.72 -8.76
N TYR A 259 -0.22 -3.11 -9.92
CA TYR A 259 -1.17 -2.16 -10.51
C TYR A 259 -2.25 -2.84 -11.34
N ALA A 260 -1.90 -3.93 -12.03
CA ALA A 260 -2.79 -4.73 -12.87
C ALA A 260 -3.34 -5.92 -12.06
N MET A 261 -4.11 -5.64 -11.00
CA MET A 261 -4.54 -6.61 -9.99
C MET A 261 -5.35 -7.77 -10.56
N ALA A 262 -6.25 -7.51 -11.51
CA ALA A 262 -7.05 -8.55 -12.17
C ALA A 262 -6.15 -9.53 -12.91
N ARG A 263 -5.28 -9.03 -13.82
CA ARG A 263 -4.31 -9.84 -14.55
C ARG A 263 -3.35 -10.58 -13.61
N PHE A 264 -2.89 -9.92 -12.55
CA PHE A 264 -1.98 -10.53 -11.59
C PHE A 264 -2.62 -11.73 -10.88
N SER A 265 -3.84 -11.58 -10.40
CA SER A 265 -4.59 -12.66 -9.78
C SER A 265 -4.85 -13.81 -10.76
N ASP A 266 -5.29 -13.49 -11.99
CA ASP A 266 -5.55 -14.50 -13.03
C ASP A 266 -4.28 -15.28 -13.37
N THR A 267 -3.11 -14.62 -13.45
CA THR A 267 -1.80 -15.27 -13.64
C THR A 267 -1.46 -16.24 -12.50
N VAL A 268 -1.69 -15.83 -11.25
CA VAL A 268 -1.45 -16.69 -10.07
C VAL A 268 -2.32 -17.94 -10.11
N PHE A 269 -3.64 -17.80 -10.32
CA PHE A 269 -4.57 -18.92 -10.33
C PHE A 269 -4.40 -19.82 -11.56
N SER A 270 -3.92 -19.28 -12.68
CA SER A 270 -3.58 -20.07 -13.89
C SER A 270 -2.32 -20.92 -13.72
N GLY A 271 -1.61 -20.81 -12.59
CA GLY A 271 -0.49 -21.70 -12.27
C GLY A 271 0.89 -21.05 -12.30
N GLN A 272 0.96 -19.72 -12.23
CA GLN A 272 2.19 -18.94 -12.07
C GLN A 272 2.16 -18.13 -10.77
N PRO A 273 2.13 -18.78 -9.59
CA PRO A 273 2.14 -18.10 -8.31
C PRO A 273 3.43 -17.32 -8.09
N ASN A 274 3.33 -16.23 -7.34
CA ASN A 274 4.44 -15.37 -7.00
C ASN A 274 5.02 -15.66 -5.60
N ALA A 275 6.24 -15.22 -5.36
CA ALA A 275 6.88 -15.35 -4.06
C ALA A 275 6.07 -14.60 -2.97
N GLY A 276 5.82 -15.28 -1.84
CA GLY A 276 5.05 -14.71 -0.72
C GLY A 276 3.54 -14.90 -0.80
N ILE A 277 3.00 -15.50 -1.85
CA ILE A 277 1.55 -15.62 -2.08
C ILE A 277 0.79 -16.26 -0.92
N THR A 278 1.39 -17.21 -0.18
CA THR A 278 0.78 -17.84 1.00
C THR A 278 0.56 -16.88 2.18
N ILE A 279 1.17 -15.68 2.13
CA ILE A 279 0.92 -14.57 3.06
C ILE A 279 -0.05 -13.56 2.42
N TYR A 280 0.18 -13.23 1.14
CA TYR A 280 -0.59 -12.18 0.48
C TYR A 280 -2.06 -12.56 0.27
N LEU A 281 -2.34 -13.82 -0.10
CA LEU A 281 -3.72 -14.26 -0.31
C LEU A 281 -4.59 -14.16 0.95
N PRO A 282 -4.17 -14.61 2.15
CA PRO A 282 -4.92 -14.38 3.39
C PRO A 282 -5.13 -12.89 3.72
N LEU A 283 -4.13 -12.04 3.48
CA LEU A 283 -4.28 -10.59 3.67
C LEU A 283 -5.34 -10.00 2.72
N ILE A 284 -5.28 -10.36 1.43
CA ILE A 284 -6.23 -9.91 0.41
C ILE A 284 -7.64 -10.42 0.73
N ALA A 285 -7.78 -11.71 1.01
CA ALA A 285 -9.08 -12.33 1.24
C ALA A 285 -9.75 -11.78 2.51
N THR A 286 -8.98 -11.57 3.59
CA THR A 286 -9.49 -10.94 4.81
C THR A 286 -9.92 -9.50 4.55
N SER A 287 -9.10 -8.71 3.85
CA SER A 287 -9.44 -7.34 3.45
C SER A 287 -10.75 -7.29 2.64
N ALA A 288 -10.88 -8.16 1.66
CA ALA A 288 -12.06 -8.26 0.80
C ALA A 288 -13.32 -8.67 1.59
N GLN A 289 -13.22 -9.68 2.47
CA GLN A 289 -14.33 -10.11 3.32
C GLN A 289 -14.80 -8.99 4.25
N ARG A 290 -13.86 -8.28 4.89
CA ARG A 290 -14.14 -7.12 5.76
C ARG A 290 -14.74 -5.94 4.99
N ALA A 291 -14.43 -5.81 3.71
CA ALA A 291 -15.04 -4.83 2.81
C ALA A 291 -16.39 -5.29 2.20
N GLY A 292 -16.90 -6.44 2.61
CA GLY A 292 -18.20 -6.96 2.15
C GLY A 292 -18.18 -7.65 0.78
N ALA A 293 -17.00 -8.02 0.26
CA ALA A 293 -16.89 -8.65 -1.06
C ALA A 293 -17.45 -10.10 -1.12
N ARG A 294 -17.67 -10.73 0.04
CA ARG A 294 -18.26 -12.09 0.15
C ARG A 294 -17.55 -13.12 -0.74
N ILE A 295 -16.23 -13.19 -0.64
CA ILE A 295 -15.42 -14.16 -1.40
C ILE A 295 -15.83 -15.60 -1.09
N TYR A 296 -16.22 -15.84 0.16
CA TYR A 296 -16.76 -17.12 0.67
C TYR A 296 -17.80 -16.85 1.77
N ASN A 297 -18.62 -17.83 2.10
CA ASN A 297 -19.51 -17.77 3.26
C ASN A 297 -18.77 -18.20 4.53
N LYS A 298 -17.83 -19.15 4.41
CA LYS A 298 -16.95 -19.60 5.48
C LYS A 298 -15.54 -19.91 4.94
N PRO A 299 -14.49 -19.71 5.76
CA PRO A 299 -13.10 -19.85 5.31
C PRO A 299 -12.76 -21.19 4.65
N GLU A 300 -13.45 -22.28 5.05
CA GLU A 300 -13.25 -23.62 4.51
C GLU A 300 -13.68 -23.76 3.03
N GLU A 301 -14.32 -22.76 2.45
CA GLU A 301 -14.64 -22.76 1.01
C GLU A 301 -13.41 -22.33 0.17
N LEU A 302 -12.54 -21.48 0.73
CA LEU A 302 -11.31 -21.04 0.07
C LEU A 302 -10.08 -21.83 0.54
N TYR A 303 -9.95 -22.07 1.85
CA TYR A 303 -8.76 -22.64 2.45
C TYR A 303 -8.93 -24.11 2.81
N GLU A 304 -7.84 -24.88 2.73
CA GLU A 304 -7.83 -26.24 3.28
C GLU A 304 -8.14 -26.21 4.78
N LEU A 305 -8.85 -27.25 5.28
CA LEU A 305 -9.41 -27.29 6.63
C LEU A 305 -8.38 -26.97 7.73
N GLN A 306 -7.15 -27.44 7.55
CA GLN A 306 -6.07 -27.21 8.52
C GLN A 306 -5.64 -25.75 8.64
N TYR A 307 -5.90 -24.91 7.62
CA TYR A 307 -5.52 -23.51 7.59
C TYR A 307 -6.71 -22.57 7.80
N ALA A 308 -7.94 -23.05 7.60
CA ALA A 308 -9.14 -22.22 7.63
C ALA A 308 -9.42 -21.59 9.00
N SER A 309 -9.17 -22.36 10.08
CA SER A 309 -9.44 -21.90 11.43
C SER A 309 -8.56 -20.72 11.84
N GLY A 310 -9.19 -19.57 12.08
CA GLY A 310 -8.52 -18.34 12.55
C GLY A 310 -7.73 -17.59 11.49
N ILE A 311 -7.82 -17.96 10.21
CA ILE A 311 -7.05 -17.31 9.13
C ILE A 311 -7.43 -15.84 8.94
N GLU A 312 -8.69 -15.47 9.15
CA GLU A 312 -9.18 -14.09 9.05
C GLU A 312 -8.69 -13.16 10.16
N THR A 313 -8.14 -13.72 11.23
CA THR A 313 -7.54 -12.98 12.35
C THR A 313 -6.03 -13.17 12.45
N LEU A 314 -5.45 -13.84 11.45
CA LEU A 314 -4.03 -14.19 11.46
C LEU A 314 -3.13 -12.95 11.30
N PHE A 315 -3.60 -11.94 10.56
CA PHE A 315 -2.83 -10.73 10.26
C PHE A 315 -3.59 -9.43 10.61
N PRO A 316 -2.85 -8.41 11.08
CA PRO A 316 -1.43 -8.36 11.46
C PRO A 316 -1.12 -9.19 12.71
N THR A 317 0.11 -9.73 12.82
CA THR A 317 0.50 -10.64 13.89
C THR A 317 1.83 -10.25 14.55
N LYS A 318 2.11 -10.80 15.73
CA LYS A 318 3.43 -10.72 16.35
C LYS A 318 4.36 -11.87 15.94
N MET A 319 3.83 -12.86 15.24
CA MET A 319 4.59 -14.02 14.77
C MET A 319 5.34 -13.71 13.48
N THR A 320 6.55 -14.23 13.39
CA THR A 320 7.32 -14.25 12.13
C THR A 320 6.74 -15.29 11.15
N ARG A 321 7.00 -15.13 9.85
CA ARG A 321 6.64 -16.15 8.84
C ARG A 321 7.14 -17.55 9.22
N LYS A 322 8.37 -17.66 9.74
CA LYS A 322 8.96 -18.94 10.16
C LYS A 322 8.13 -19.58 11.29
N GLU A 323 7.68 -18.80 12.24
CA GLU A 323 6.82 -19.29 13.34
C GLU A 323 5.44 -19.69 12.85
N LEU A 324 4.83 -18.93 11.94
CA LEU A 324 3.54 -19.28 11.32
C LEU A 324 3.61 -20.64 10.61
N VAL A 325 4.66 -20.86 9.83
CA VAL A 325 4.90 -22.16 9.15
C VAL A 325 5.18 -23.28 10.15
N LYS A 326 6.05 -23.04 11.15
CA LYS A 326 6.38 -24.03 12.18
C LYS A 326 5.16 -24.46 13.00
N GLN A 327 4.22 -23.53 13.25
CA GLN A 327 2.98 -23.82 13.97
C GLN A 327 1.86 -24.36 13.07
N GLY A 328 2.13 -24.65 11.81
CA GLY A 328 1.13 -25.17 10.86
C GLY A 328 0.00 -24.20 10.52
N LYS A 329 0.19 -22.89 10.77
CA LYS A 329 -0.83 -21.87 10.47
C LYS A 329 -0.84 -21.47 8.99
N LEU A 330 0.28 -21.64 8.30
CA LEU A 330 0.43 -21.43 6.85
C LEU A 330 1.43 -22.43 6.27
N PRO A 331 1.28 -22.84 5.02
CA PRO A 331 2.31 -23.61 4.32
C PRO A 331 3.51 -22.70 3.95
N LYS A 332 4.69 -23.28 3.78
CA LYS A 332 5.90 -22.53 3.39
C LYS A 332 5.71 -21.81 2.05
N SER A 333 5.25 -22.53 1.02
CA SER A 333 5.06 -22.04 -0.35
C SER A 333 3.88 -22.66 -1.08
N ALA A 334 3.43 -23.85 -0.69
CA ALA A 334 2.39 -24.60 -1.39
C ALA A 334 1.06 -23.86 -1.39
N LEU A 335 0.69 -23.31 -2.55
CA LEU A 335 -0.57 -22.61 -2.74
C LEU A 335 -1.65 -23.58 -3.19
N PHE A 336 -1.32 -24.49 -4.12
CA PHE A 336 -2.25 -25.41 -4.78
C PHE A 336 -1.81 -26.87 -4.62
N ALA A 337 -2.76 -27.78 -4.87
CA ALA A 337 -2.53 -29.22 -4.85
C ALA A 337 -1.47 -29.66 -5.87
N LEU A 338 -0.68 -30.66 -5.53
CA LEU A 338 0.39 -31.19 -6.38
C LEU A 338 -0.12 -31.65 -7.76
N ASP A 339 -1.23 -32.36 -7.78
CA ASP A 339 -1.87 -32.93 -8.98
C ASP A 339 -2.58 -31.88 -9.87
N SER A 340 -2.70 -30.65 -9.39
CA SER A 340 -3.29 -29.53 -10.12
C SER A 340 -2.27 -28.63 -10.82
N GLN A 341 -0.98 -29.02 -10.83
CA GLN A 341 0.09 -28.28 -11.48
C GLN A 341 -0.06 -28.32 -13.00
N PRO A 342 -0.09 -27.16 -13.71
CA PRO A 342 -0.10 -27.15 -15.16
C PRO A 342 1.21 -27.72 -15.73
N GLN A 343 1.11 -28.47 -16.83
CA GLN A 343 2.29 -29.01 -17.52
C GLN A 343 3.20 -27.88 -17.99
N GLY A 344 4.51 -28.05 -17.77
CA GLY A 344 5.52 -27.07 -18.19
C GLY A 344 5.58 -25.80 -17.32
N SER A 345 4.77 -25.66 -16.27
CA SER A 345 4.92 -24.54 -15.34
C SER A 345 6.19 -24.73 -14.52
N GLY A 346 7.13 -23.77 -14.56
CA GLY A 346 8.32 -23.74 -13.71
C GLY A 346 8.01 -23.48 -12.21
N ALA A 347 6.76 -23.58 -11.79
CA ALA A 347 6.25 -23.15 -10.49
C ALA A 347 6.05 -24.30 -9.48
N SER A 348 6.78 -25.40 -9.62
CA SER A 348 6.62 -26.62 -8.79
C SER A 348 6.67 -26.36 -7.27
N ALA A 349 7.43 -25.37 -6.83
CA ALA A 349 7.52 -25.00 -5.41
C ALA A 349 6.19 -24.54 -4.78
N TYR A 350 5.20 -24.20 -5.61
CA TYR A 350 3.88 -23.74 -5.17
C TYR A 350 2.79 -24.82 -5.27
N PHE A 351 3.14 -26.00 -5.78
CA PHE A 351 2.26 -27.14 -5.95
C PHE A 351 2.77 -28.31 -5.09
N SER A 352 2.13 -28.54 -3.97
CA SER A 352 2.53 -29.59 -3.02
C SER A 352 1.36 -29.88 -2.07
N ASN A 353 1.45 -30.94 -1.29
CA ASN A 353 0.53 -31.27 -0.22
C ASN A 353 1.26 -31.29 1.13
N PRO A 354 0.74 -30.65 2.19
CA PRO A 354 -0.51 -29.86 2.22
C PRO A 354 -0.35 -28.48 1.56
N HIS A 355 -1.44 -27.94 0.99
CA HIS A 355 -1.51 -26.66 0.27
C HIS A 355 -2.56 -25.73 0.88
N LEU A 356 -2.52 -24.43 0.53
CA LEU A 356 -3.35 -23.40 1.16
C LEU A 356 -4.78 -23.35 0.60
N VAL A 357 -4.91 -23.33 -0.73
CA VAL A 357 -6.17 -23.07 -1.46
C VAL A 357 -6.82 -24.37 -1.88
N ARG A 358 -8.08 -24.54 -1.57
CA ARG A 358 -8.86 -25.70 -2.01
C ARG A 358 -8.92 -25.82 -3.52
N THR A 359 -8.76 -27.04 -4.03
CA THR A 359 -8.85 -27.33 -5.47
C THR A 359 -10.20 -26.87 -6.04
N SER A 360 -11.31 -27.14 -5.35
CA SER A 360 -12.65 -26.71 -5.80
C SER A 360 -12.80 -25.18 -5.92
N PHE A 361 -12.15 -24.41 -5.06
CA PHE A 361 -12.15 -22.94 -5.19
C PHE A 361 -11.34 -22.49 -6.40
N ARG A 362 -10.17 -23.08 -6.62
CA ARG A 362 -9.34 -22.81 -7.79
C ARG A 362 -10.06 -23.17 -9.08
N ASP A 363 -10.73 -24.33 -9.13
CA ASP A 363 -11.47 -24.78 -10.31
C ASP A 363 -12.60 -23.80 -10.67
N ALA A 364 -13.38 -23.36 -9.67
CA ALA A 364 -14.42 -22.36 -9.86
C ALA A 364 -13.85 -21.00 -10.33
N TYR A 365 -12.66 -20.60 -9.83
CA TYR A 365 -11.96 -19.42 -10.28
C TYR A 365 -11.55 -19.54 -11.76
N LEU A 366 -10.96 -20.68 -12.15
CA LEU A 366 -10.49 -20.95 -13.51
C LEU A 366 -11.64 -21.08 -14.50
N GLN A 367 -12.76 -21.65 -14.06
CA GLN A 367 -13.98 -21.70 -14.87
C GLN A 367 -14.47 -20.27 -15.17
N ASP A 368 -14.60 -19.42 -14.14
CA ASP A 368 -15.01 -18.02 -14.35
C ASP A 368 -14.00 -17.25 -15.22
N LEU A 369 -12.69 -17.56 -15.11
CA LEU A 369 -11.66 -16.95 -15.96
C LEU A 369 -11.83 -17.34 -17.43
N ALA A 370 -12.18 -18.60 -17.71
CA ALA A 370 -12.41 -19.07 -19.07
C ALA A 370 -13.68 -18.47 -19.69
N GLU A 371 -14.73 -18.32 -18.89
CA GLU A 371 -16.01 -17.74 -19.32
C GLU A 371 -15.96 -16.20 -19.43
N HIS A 372 -15.14 -15.54 -18.60
CA HIS A 372 -15.01 -14.09 -18.50
C HIS A 372 -13.53 -13.64 -18.47
N PRO A 373 -12.78 -13.78 -19.58
CA PRO A 373 -11.37 -13.36 -19.63
C PRO A 373 -11.19 -11.86 -19.36
N CYS A 374 -10.04 -11.47 -18.78
CA CYS A 374 -9.83 -10.13 -18.21
C CYS A 374 -8.44 -9.57 -18.54
N ASP A 375 -8.05 -9.55 -19.80
CA ASP A 375 -6.68 -9.16 -20.20
C ASP A 375 -6.40 -7.66 -20.05
N ASP A 376 -7.38 -6.81 -20.36
CA ASP A 376 -7.25 -5.35 -20.41
C ASP A 376 -7.91 -4.61 -19.23
N GLY A 377 -8.47 -5.35 -18.25
CA GLY A 377 -9.25 -4.79 -17.14
C GLY A 377 -10.70 -4.44 -17.50
N ASN A 378 -11.12 -4.67 -18.74
CA ASN A 378 -12.50 -4.48 -19.19
C ASN A 378 -13.23 -5.83 -19.27
N CYS A 379 -13.63 -6.37 -18.15
CA CYS A 379 -14.26 -7.66 -18.02
C CYS A 379 -15.39 -7.65 -16.98
N THR A 380 -16.22 -8.68 -17.02
CA THR A 380 -17.38 -8.85 -16.12
C THR A 380 -17.33 -10.19 -15.39
N PRO A 381 -16.34 -10.43 -14.51
CA PRO A 381 -16.24 -11.70 -13.79
C PRO A 381 -17.47 -11.94 -12.90
N THR A 382 -17.82 -13.19 -12.68
CA THR A 382 -18.86 -13.58 -11.73
C THR A 382 -18.29 -14.05 -10.39
N ASN A 383 -17.08 -14.60 -10.39
CA ASN A 383 -16.35 -14.96 -9.17
C ASN A 383 -16.02 -13.73 -8.31
N ASN A 384 -16.37 -13.79 -7.02
CA ASN A 384 -16.26 -12.62 -6.13
C ASN A 384 -14.81 -12.19 -5.84
N LEU A 385 -13.84 -13.12 -5.83
CA LEU A 385 -12.42 -12.74 -5.70
C LEU A 385 -11.96 -12.00 -6.96
N ARG A 386 -12.34 -12.45 -8.16
CA ARG A 386 -12.01 -11.76 -9.41
C ARG A 386 -12.67 -10.38 -9.49
N LYS A 387 -13.93 -10.24 -9.04
CA LYS A 387 -14.59 -8.92 -8.91
C LYS A 387 -13.82 -8.00 -7.97
N TRP A 388 -13.34 -8.52 -6.84
CA TRP A 388 -12.53 -7.75 -5.90
C TRP A 388 -11.21 -7.30 -6.51
N MET A 389 -10.51 -8.20 -7.21
CA MET A 389 -9.26 -7.86 -7.89
C MET A 389 -9.47 -6.81 -8.98
N LEU A 390 -10.54 -6.90 -9.76
CA LEU A 390 -10.89 -5.91 -10.77
C LEU A 390 -11.25 -4.54 -10.15
N ARG A 391 -12.00 -4.51 -9.05
CA ARG A 391 -12.32 -3.27 -8.32
C ARG A 391 -11.06 -2.53 -7.85
N ASN A 392 -10.02 -3.28 -7.50
CA ASN A 392 -8.75 -2.75 -7.00
C ASN A 392 -7.66 -2.67 -8.08
N ASP A 393 -7.98 -2.96 -9.34
CA ASP A 393 -7.10 -2.75 -10.49
C ASP A 393 -6.98 -1.24 -10.76
N LEU A 394 -5.76 -0.76 -10.89
CA LEU A 394 -5.48 0.66 -11.04
C LEU A 394 -5.38 1.10 -12.51
N ARG A 395 -5.68 0.21 -13.44
CA ARG A 395 -5.88 0.54 -14.85
C ARG A 395 -7.34 1.00 -15.08
N ASN A 396 -7.79 2.02 -14.32
CA ASN A 396 -9.16 2.52 -14.32
C ASN A 396 -9.25 4.05 -14.18
N TYR A 397 -8.14 4.74 -14.38
CA TYR A 397 -8.06 6.21 -14.44
C TYR A 397 -6.92 6.63 -15.38
N THR A 398 -6.79 7.94 -15.62
CA THR A 398 -5.65 8.51 -16.37
C THR A 398 -4.92 9.49 -15.45
N PRO A 399 -3.63 9.27 -15.13
CA PRO A 399 -2.85 10.19 -14.32
C PRO A 399 -2.79 11.59 -14.94
N GLN A 400 -3.11 12.63 -14.18
CA GLN A 400 -3.02 14.03 -14.57
C GLN A 400 -1.69 14.69 -14.15
N SER A 401 -1.02 14.13 -13.15
CA SER A 401 0.32 14.55 -12.75
C SER A 401 1.37 13.56 -13.24
N PRO A 402 2.63 14.00 -13.46
CA PRO A 402 3.72 13.14 -13.87
C PRO A 402 3.83 11.86 -13.00
N LEU A 403 4.05 10.73 -13.66
CA LEU A 403 4.10 9.41 -13.01
C LEU A 403 5.36 8.65 -13.41
N LEU A 404 6.09 8.15 -12.41
CA LEU A 404 7.16 7.18 -12.56
C LEU A 404 6.67 5.79 -12.13
N LEU A 405 6.97 4.76 -12.92
CA LEU A 405 6.81 3.35 -12.57
C LEU A 405 8.18 2.67 -12.63
N CYS A 406 8.67 2.18 -11.48
CA CYS A 406 9.97 1.51 -11.39
C CYS A 406 9.82 0.08 -10.90
N GLY A 407 10.64 -0.83 -11.41
CA GLY A 407 10.71 -2.22 -10.97
C GLY A 407 11.90 -2.95 -11.59
N GLY A 408 11.96 -4.24 -11.41
CA GLY A 408 12.95 -5.10 -12.06
C GLY A 408 12.26 -6.22 -12.84
N SER A 409 12.75 -6.49 -14.05
CA SER A 409 12.13 -7.44 -14.98
C SER A 409 12.09 -8.89 -14.47
N LYS A 410 12.96 -9.26 -13.51
CA LYS A 410 12.99 -10.60 -12.89
C LYS A 410 12.40 -10.65 -11.49
N ASP A 411 11.63 -9.65 -11.06
CA ASP A 411 11.01 -9.64 -9.72
C ASP A 411 10.04 -10.83 -9.54
N PRO A 412 10.33 -11.76 -8.61
CA PRO A 412 9.51 -12.96 -8.43
C PRO A 412 8.27 -12.71 -7.56
N SER A 413 8.18 -11.55 -6.91
CA SER A 413 7.07 -11.22 -6.00
C SER A 413 6.01 -10.36 -6.69
N VAL A 414 6.44 -9.31 -7.39
CA VAL A 414 5.57 -8.44 -8.19
C VAL A 414 6.15 -8.34 -9.60
N PRO A 415 5.71 -9.19 -10.52
CA PRO A 415 6.24 -9.22 -11.90
C PRO A 415 6.13 -7.87 -12.59
N PHE A 416 7.17 -7.50 -13.33
CA PHE A 416 7.32 -6.18 -13.96
C PHE A 416 6.21 -5.83 -14.94
N TYR A 417 5.49 -6.84 -15.47
CA TYR A 417 4.32 -6.58 -16.32
C TYR A 417 3.22 -5.75 -15.61
N ASN A 418 3.21 -5.68 -14.27
CA ASN A 418 2.32 -4.77 -13.57
C ASN A 418 2.62 -3.31 -13.93
N ALA A 419 3.89 -2.94 -14.00
CA ALA A 419 4.32 -1.61 -14.41
C ALA A 419 4.07 -1.35 -15.89
N THR A 420 4.45 -2.29 -16.77
CA THR A 420 4.29 -2.12 -18.21
C THR A 420 2.82 -2.11 -18.65
N ALA A 421 1.96 -2.97 -18.08
CA ALA A 421 0.54 -2.98 -18.37
C ALA A 421 -0.18 -1.69 -17.89
N ALA A 422 0.21 -1.15 -16.74
CA ALA A 422 -0.31 0.12 -16.26
C ALA A 422 0.17 1.28 -17.16
N ALA A 423 1.44 1.31 -17.54
CA ALA A 423 1.99 2.32 -18.44
C ALA A 423 1.32 2.30 -19.82
N GLU A 424 1.12 1.12 -20.37
CA GLU A 424 0.42 0.93 -21.65
C GLU A 424 -1.02 1.47 -21.57
N TYR A 425 -1.76 1.07 -20.53
CA TYR A 425 -3.13 1.54 -20.31
C TYR A 425 -3.21 3.06 -20.20
N PHE A 426 -2.30 3.69 -19.47
CA PHE A 426 -2.25 5.15 -19.30
C PHE A 426 -1.84 5.86 -20.59
N SER A 427 -0.86 5.30 -21.34
CA SER A 427 -0.39 5.88 -22.61
C SER A 427 -1.48 5.89 -23.69
N GLN A 428 -2.26 4.82 -23.78
CA GLN A 428 -3.42 4.75 -24.69
C GLN A 428 -4.49 5.81 -24.39
N ARG A 429 -4.43 6.43 -23.19
CA ARG A 429 -5.37 7.48 -22.72
C ARG A 429 -4.73 8.86 -22.58
N GLY A 430 -3.58 9.05 -23.24
CA GLY A 430 -2.91 10.35 -23.35
C GLY A 430 -2.02 10.74 -22.18
N ALA A 431 -1.79 9.86 -21.19
CA ALA A 431 -0.73 10.07 -20.20
C ALA A 431 0.61 9.52 -20.74
N ALA A 432 1.72 10.01 -20.19
CA ALA A 432 3.07 9.58 -20.57
C ALA A 432 3.87 9.18 -19.30
N PRO A 433 3.58 8.03 -18.68
CA PRO A 433 4.34 7.59 -17.51
C PRO A 433 5.77 7.23 -17.91
N THR A 434 6.72 7.60 -17.06
CA THR A 434 8.11 7.15 -17.18
C THR A 434 8.22 5.74 -16.59
N VAL A 435 8.74 4.79 -17.37
CA VAL A 435 8.95 3.40 -16.92
C VAL A 435 10.43 3.14 -16.76
N VAL A 436 10.84 2.60 -15.61
CA VAL A 436 12.23 2.26 -15.32
C VAL A 436 12.35 0.79 -14.97
N ASP A 437 12.97 0.01 -15.85
CA ASP A 437 13.48 -1.31 -15.53
C ASP A 437 14.90 -1.18 -14.97
N LEU A 438 15.10 -1.66 -13.74
CA LEU A 438 16.40 -1.63 -13.08
C LEU A 438 17.44 -2.57 -13.72
N GLU A 439 17.00 -3.57 -14.49
CA GLU A 439 17.86 -4.52 -15.18
C GLU A 439 18.24 -4.07 -16.60
N GLU A 440 17.62 -3.00 -17.10
CA GLU A 440 17.96 -2.46 -18.40
C GLU A 440 19.38 -1.89 -18.38
N GLN A 441 20.25 -2.44 -19.25
CA GLN A 441 21.63 -1.99 -19.40
C GLN A 441 21.71 -0.87 -20.42
N ALA A 442 22.60 0.10 -20.17
CA ALA A 442 23.07 1.09 -21.15
C ALA A 442 22.24 2.35 -21.40
N ALA A 443 21.12 2.60 -20.76
CA ALA A 443 20.49 3.91 -20.86
C ALA A 443 21.30 4.96 -20.08
N GLN A 444 21.83 5.96 -20.78
CA GLN A 444 22.45 7.13 -20.15
C GLN A 444 21.38 8.20 -19.90
N ASP A 445 20.56 7.96 -18.88
CA ASP A 445 19.47 8.83 -18.45
C ASP A 445 19.60 9.22 -16.97
N GLU A 446 18.63 9.97 -16.46
CA GLU A 446 18.58 10.39 -15.05
C GLU A 446 18.46 9.20 -14.07
N PHE A 447 18.21 7.95 -14.55
CA PHE A 447 18.07 6.73 -13.76
C PHE A 447 19.29 5.80 -13.81
N SER A 448 20.34 6.17 -14.56
CA SER A 448 21.57 5.37 -14.69
C SER A 448 22.23 5.05 -13.35
N THR A 449 22.15 5.98 -12.38
CA THR A 449 22.64 5.75 -11.01
C THR A 449 21.81 4.71 -10.28
N ALA A 450 20.48 4.68 -10.46
CA ALA A 450 19.61 3.68 -9.85
C ALA A 450 19.89 2.27 -10.41
N ARG A 451 20.07 2.13 -11.74
CA ARG A 451 20.44 0.86 -12.39
C ARG A 451 21.82 0.36 -11.94
N ARG A 452 22.81 1.26 -11.87
CA ARG A 452 24.15 0.91 -11.33
C ARG A 452 24.05 0.45 -9.88
N SER A 453 23.26 1.13 -9.05
CA SER A 453 23.04 0.76 -7.66
C SER A 453 22.39 -0.62 -7.52
N PHE A 454 21.42 -0.93 -8.38
CA PHE A 454 20.81 -2.26 -8.45
C PHE A 454 21.87 -3.34 -8.75
N ALA A 455 22.72 -3.11 -9.74
CA ALA A 455 23.81 -4.04 -10.09
C ALA A 455 24.77 -4.27 -8.92
N LEU A 456 25.20 -3.21 -8.22
CA LEU A 456 26.10 -3.31 -7.07
C LEU A 456 25.46 -4.06 -5.89
N ILE A 457 24.20 -3.73 -5.54
CA ILE A 457 23.45 -4.44 -4.49
C ILE A 457 23.25 -5.91 -4.86
N SER A 458 23.02 -6.21 -6.14
CA SER A 458 22.87 -7.59 -6.63
C SER A 458 24.15 -8.39 -6.43
N ILE A 459 25.31 -7.83 -6.74
CA ILE A 459 26.62 -8.48 -6.52
C ILE A 459 26.86 -8.75 -5.03
N GLU A 460 26.65 -7.74 -4.16
CA GLU A 460 26.81 -7.92 -2.71
C GLU A 460 25.83 -8.98 -2.14
N THR A 461 24.59 -8.99 -2.65
CA THR A 461 23.56 -9.92 -2.17
C THR A 461 23.84 -11.34 -2.68
N ALA A 462 24.31 -11.49 -3.91
CA ALA A 462 24.72 -12.79 -4.46
C ALA A 462 25.85 -13.42 -3.62
N LYS A 463 26.89 -12.64 -3.29
CA LYS A 463 27.97 -13.11 -2.41
C LYS A 463 27.44 -13.58 -1.04
N LYS A 464 26.55 -12.81 -0.41
CA LYS A 464 25.92 -13.20 0.87
C LYS A 464 25.05 -14.45 0.72
N ALA A 465 24.37 -14.63 -0.42
CA ALA A 465 23.58 -15.82 -0.71
C ALA A 465 24.47 -17.05 -0.88
N GLU A 466 25.61 -16.96 -1.55
CA GLU A 466 26.61 -18.04 -1.68
C GLU A 466 27.17 -18.43 -0.31
N GLU A 467 27.56 -17.47 0.52
CA GLU A 467 28.05 -17.73 1.89
C GLU A 467 26.98 -18.41 2.77
N ALA A 468 25.71 -18.01 2.63
CA ALA A 468 24.60 -18.62 3.36
C ALA A 468 24.26 -20.01 2.83
N ALA A 469 24.33 -20.22 1.52
CA ALA A 469 24.15 -21.51 0.86
C ALA A 469 25.16 -22.54 1.35
N ALA A 470 26.45 -22.16 1.38
CA ALA A 470 27.54 -23.02 1.88
C ALA A 470 27.34 -23.43 3.35
N LYS A 471 26.76 -22.57 4.19
CA LYS A 471 26.49 -22.86 5.61
C LYS A 471 25.26 -23.73 5.85
N ASN A 472 24.22 -23.59 5.01
CA ASN A 472 22.88 -24.12 5.29
C ASN A 472 22.43 -25.20 4.29
N GLY A 473 23.26 -25.56 3.29
CA GLY A 473 22.92 -26.53 2.25
C GLY A 473 21.76 -26.10 1.33
N ARG A 474 21.48 -24.79 1.23
CA ARG A 474 20.45 -24.23 0.35
C ARG A 474 21.04 -23.80 -0.98
N ASP A 475 20.21 -23.66 -1.98
CA ASP A 475 20.60 -23.10 -3.28
C ASP A 475 20.83 -21.59 -3.19
N ALA A 476 21.99 -21.10 -3.67
CA ALA A 476 22.36 -19.69 -3.61
C ALA A 476 21.45 -18.81 -4.49
N ARG A 477 21.03 -19.34 -5.65
CA ARG A 477 20.12 -18.63 -6.56
C ARG A 477 18.73 -18.48 -5.95
N GLU A 478 18.24 -19.52 -5.25
CA GLU A 478 16.98 -19.44 -4.50
C GLU A 478 17.05 -18.34 -3.45
N LEU A 479 18.12 -18.27 -2.65
CA LEU A 479 18.33 -17.24 -1.62
C LEU A 479 18.42 -15.83 -2.20
N LEU A 480 19.08 -15.69 -3.35
CA LEU A 480 19.15 -14.41 -4.07
C LEU A 480 17.75 -13.97 -4.52
N MET A 481 16.97 -14.86 -5.14
CA MET A 481 15.63 -14.57 -5.62
C MET A 481 14.65 -14.27 -4.48
N GLU A 482 14.76 -14.94 -3.33
CA GLU A 482 14.00 -14.60 -2.11
C GLU A 482 14.27 -13.14 -1.64
N SER A 483 15.48 -12.63 -1.91
CA SER A 483 15.91 -11.28 -1.55
C SER A 483 15.61 -10.23 -2.62
N TYR A 484 15.24 -10.64 -3.84
CA TYR A 484 15.11 -9.76 -5.00
C TYR A 484 14.19 -8.57 -4.72
N HIS A 485 12.92 -8.85 -4.48
CA HIS A 485 11.90 -7.82 -4.28
C HIS A 485 12.26 -6.88 -3.12
N SER A 486 12.65 -7.40 -1.96
CA SER A 486 12.83 -6.58 -0.76
C SER A 486 14.18 -5.86 -0.68
N ARG A 487 15.25 -6.44 -1.24
CA ARG A 487 16.61 -5.90 -1.09
C ARG A 487 17.17 -5.32 -2.38
N LEU A 488 16.98 -6.02 -3.53
CA LEU A 488 17.60 -5.59 -4.76
C LEU A 488 16.84 -4.40 -5.38
N ALA A 489 15.53 -4.51 -5.53
CA ALA A 489 14.74 -3.50 -6.24
C ALA A 489 14.34 -2.30 -5.38
N GLY A 490 14.15 -2.47 -4.07
CA GLY A 490 13.56 -1.43 -3.21
C GLY A 490 14.37 -0.12 -3.16
N ALA A 491 15.64 -0.20 -2.74
CA ALA A 491 16.49 0.99 -2.61
C ALA A 491 16.77 1.67 -3.96
N PRO A 492 17.11 0.95 -5.06
CA PRO A 492 17.30 1.56 -6.37
C PRO A 492 16.05 2.24 -6.93
N CYS A 493 14.85 1.65 -6.77
CA CYS A 493 13.61 2.31 -7.19
C CYS A 493 13.29 3.57 -6.36
N LEU A 494 13.59 3.58 -5.06
CA LEU A 494 13.48 4.79 -4.23
C LEU A 494 14.46 5.88 -4.70
N LEU A 495 15.67 5.50 -5.11
CA LEU A 495 16.63 6.43 -5.70
C LEU A 495 16.13 6.99 -7.03
N ALA A 496 15.57 6.12 -7.90
CA ALA A 496 14.95 6.56 -9.15
C ALA A 496 13.82 7.58 -8.89
N ALA A 497 12.96 7.33 -7.91
CA ALA A 497 11.91 8.27 -7.51
C ALA A 497 12.48 9.61 -7.04
N ARG A 498 13.55 9.60 -6.22
CA ARG A 498 14.23 10.83 -5.78
C ARG A 498 14.83 11.60 -6.96
N SER A 499 15.52 10.92 -7.88
CA SER A 499 16.08 11.56 -9.08
C SER A 499 15.00 12.21 -9.92
N TYR A 500 13.89 11.49 -10.15
CA TYR A 500 12.74 11.99 -10.87
C TYR A 500 12.11 13.23 -10.22
N PHE A 501 11.90 13.22 -8.92
CA PHE A 501 11.34 14.37 -8.21
C PHE A 501 12.29 15.57 -8.20
N ASN A 502 13.59 15.35 -8.03
CA ASN A 502 14.59 16.41 -8.08
C ASN A 502 14.66 17.07 -9.46
N SER A 503 14.55 16.28 -10.56
CA SER A 503 14.55 16.84 -11.92
C SER A 503 13.33 17.74 -12.16
N LEU A 504 12.17 17.40 -11.57
CA LEU A 504 10.96 18.23 -11.65
C LEU A 504 11.08 19.52 -10.84
N LEU A 505 11.70 19.47 -9.64
CA LEU A 505 11.97 20.66 -8.83
C LEU A 505 12.89 21.62 -9.59
N GLN A 506 13.99 21.14 -10.15
CA GLN A 506 14.94 21.96 -10.93
C GLN A 506 14.28 22.63 -12.14
N ARG A 507 13.42 21.91 -12.87
CA ARG A 507 12.67 22.50 -14.02
C ARG A 507 11.72 23.61 -13.59
N GLN A 508 11.09 23.49 -12.42
CA GLN A 508 10.21 24.53 -11.88
C GLN A 508 11.00 25.77 -11.43
N ASP A 509 12.16 25.59 -10.80
CA ASP A 509 13.03 26.70 -10.39
C ASP A 509 13.55 27.47 -11.62
N VAL A 510 13.92 26.79 -12.69
CA VAL A 510 14.35 27.42 -13.96
C VAL A 510 13.19 28.17 -14.62
N ALA A 511 11.98 27.62 -14.61
CA ALA A 511 10.81 28.28 -15.19
C ALA A 511 10.30 29.47 -14.36
N ALA A 512 10.65 29.55 -13.07
CA ALA A 512 10.30 30.64 -12.15
C ALA A 512 11.39 31.72 -12.06
N ALA A 513 12.57 31.50 -12.65
CA ALA A 513 13.64 32.51 -12.72
C ALA A 513 13.23 33.62 -13.70
N PRO A 514 13.36 34.92 -13.33
CA PRO A 514 12.90 36.08 -14.11
C PRO A 514 13.66 36.26 -15.43
#